data_57d5128ecc200d5cd072cd0d2024a08f
#
_entry.id   57d5128ecc200d5cd072cd0d2024a08f
#
_cell.length_a   1.000
_cell.length_b   1.000
_cell.length_c   1.000
_cell.angle_alpha   90.00
_cell.angle_beta   90.00
_cell.angle_gamma   90.00
#
_symmetry.space_group_name_H-M   'P 1'
#
loop_
_entity.id
_entity.type
_entity.pdbx_description
1 polymer ?
#
loop_
_entity_poly.entity_id
_entity_poly.type
_entity_poly.pdbx_seq_one_letter_code
_entity_poly.pdbx_strand_id
1 'polypeptide(L)'
;MQSKRRLLGRCCKAVIKSFLGLMNNEPSLFDEPEITSTTNSNTNAPLAERMRPRTLDEFIGQEHVLAEGKLLRRLIAEDKLTSLIFWGPPGTGKTTLARIIAHYTKSHFVPFSAVTSGIKEIKQVMADAAALRTKGNRRTVLFVDEIHRFNRAQQDAFLPYVENGTITLIGATTENPSFEINSALLSRMRVFVLHQLTPEQVAEILQRALHDTERGLGRHQSPITHLKFEILQWLAQQTGGDARNALNTLELAVTSAQTEALTEEHLREALQRANAVYDKTGEQHYNVISAFIKSIRNSDADATLYWLARMIEGGEDPMFIARRIVHHASEDIGLADPQALVIAAAAAQATHLIGLPEARLALAEAAVYLANAPKSNRVYIAYEAAAADARATQAEPVPLHLRNAPTALMKGLGYGNEYKYAHDYEGGKAEMECLPEKLQGKKYY
;
A
#
# COMPACT_ATOMS: atom_id res chain seq x y z
N MET A 1 66.39 -30.29 -20.53
CA MET A 1 64.90 -30.26 -20.53
C MET A 1 64.25 -30.18 -19.14
N GLN A 2 65.02 -30.01 -18.08
CA GLN A 2 64.38 -29.92 -16.68
C GLN A 2 64.21 -28.52 -16.15
N SER A 3 64.73 -27.47 -16.78
CA SER A 3 64.61 -26.09 -16.27
C SER A 3 63.31 -25.36 -16.69
N LYS A 4 62.65 -25.77 -17.79
CA LYS A 4 61.41 -25.17 -18.28
C LYS A 4 60.11 -25.63 -17.49
N ARG A 5 60.14 -26.77 -16.81
CA ARG A 5 58.98 -27.26 -16.00
C ARG A 5 58.91 -26.62 -14.64
N ARG A 6 59.94 -25.97 -14.10
CA ARG A 6 59.86 -25.25 -12.80
C ARG A 6 59.38 -23.82 -12.92
N LEU A 7 59.47 -23.18 -14.07
CA LEU A 7 58.92 -21.82 -14.27
C LEU A 7 57.41 -21.80 -14.53
N LEU A 8 56.85 -22.80 -15.24
CA LEU A 8 55.39 -22.89 -15.48
C LEU A 8 54.58 -23.21 -14.22
N GLY A 9 55.16 -23.96 -13.27
CA GLY A 9 54.49 -24.27 -12.00
C GLY A 9 54.41 -23.10 -11.01
N ARG A 10 55.26 -22.08 -11.13
CA ARG A 10 55.21 -20.87 -10.28
C ARG A 10 54.28 -19.80 -10.82
N CYS A 11 54.14 -19.67 -12.13
CA CYS A 11 53.16 -18.74 -12.73
C CYS A 11 51.69 -19.18 -12.49
N CYS A 12 51.38 -20.47 -12.63
CA CYS A 12 50.02 -20.96 -12.35
C CYS A 12 49.58 -20.80 -10.88
N LYS A 13 50.50 -20.97 -9.91
CA LYS A 13 50.15 -20.77 -8.49
C LYS A 13 49.99 -19.30 -8.11
N ALA A 14 50.66 -18.37 -8.78
CA ALA A 14 50.48 -16.94 -8.57
C ALA A 14 49.17 -16.43 -9.17
N VAL A 15 48.77 -16.92 -10.35
CA VAL A 15 47.49 -16.56 -10.99
C VAL A 15 46.29 -17.15 -10.23
N ILE A 16 46.40 -18.38 -9.74
CA ILE A 16 45.33 -19.01 -8.93
C ILE A 16 45.19 -18.33 -7.56
N LYS A 17 46.27 -17.86 -6.93
CA LYS A 17 46.20 -17.07 -5.70
C LYS A 17 45.59 -15.66 -5.92
N SER A 18 45.85 -15.05 -7.07
CA SER A 18 45.24 -13.76 -7.45
C SER A 18 43.77 -13.91 -7.80
N PHE A 19 43.34 -15.02 -8.41
CA PHE A 19 41.93 -15.31 -8.71
C PHE A 19 41.11 -15.72 -7.47
N LEU A 20 41.71 -16.42 -6.51
CA LEU A 20 41.08 -16.76 -5.23
C LEU A 20 41.02 -15.59 -4.27
N GLY A 21 41.82 -14.55 -4.44
CA GLY A 21 41.75 -13.29 -3.68
C GLY A 21 40.68 -12.31 -4.20
N LEU A 22 40.23 -12.49 -5.45
CA LEU A 22 39.18 -11.64 -6.07
C LEU A 22 37.75 -12.19 -5.91
N MET A 23 37.57 -13.41 -5.41
CA MET A 23 36.27 -14.02 -5.20
C MET A 23 35.71 -13.87 -3.77
N ASN A 24 36.40 -13.18 -2.86
CA ASN A 24 36.00 -13.04 -1.47
C ASN A 24 35.73 -11.58 -1.04
N ASN A 25 35.44 -10.67 -1.97
CA ASN A 25 35.02 -9.32 -1.66
C ASN A 25 33.75 -8.97 -2.47
N GLU A 26 32.68 -9.75 -2.32
CA GLU A 26 31.36 -9.15 -2.43
C GLU A 26 31.15 -8.37 -1.13
N PRO A 27 30.84 -7.08 -1.19
CA PRO A 27 30.53 -6.32 0.02
C PRO A 27 29.34 -6.99 0.68
N SER A 28 29.52 -7.49 1.90
CA SER A 28 28.43 -7.96 2.74
C SER A 28 27.43 -6.82 2.91
N LEU A 29 26.14 -7.13 2.85
CA LEU A 29 25.07 -6.17 3.15
C LEU A 29 25.21 -5.52 4.55
N PHE A 30 26.20 -5.99 5.32
CA PHE A 30 26.54 -5.62 6.69
C PHE A 30 27.94 -4.98 6.83
N ASP A 31 28.66 -4.74 5.73
CA ASP A 31 29.78 -3.82 5.77
C ASP A 31 29.20 -2.44 6.05
N GLU A 32 29.25 -2.05 7.31
CA GLU A 32 28.85 -0.72 7.73
C GLU A 32 29.63 0.31 6.88
N PRO A 33 28.96 1.31 6.30
CA PRO A 33 29.59 2.61 6.34
C PRO A 33 29.69 2.92 7.84
N GLU A 34 30.87 2.85 8.42
CA GLU A 34 31.14 3.44 9.73
C GLU A 34 30.42 4.78 9.76
N ILE A 35 29.39 4.87 10.61
CA ILE A 35 28.86 6.16 11.04
C ILE A 35 29.92 6.73 11.95
N THR A 36 31.09 7.00 11.37
CA THR A 36 32.00 8.00 11.88
C THR A 36 31.18 9.28 11.85
N SER A 37 31.10 9.94 12.96
CA SER A 37 30.66 11.32 13.18
C SER A 37 31.51 12.30 12.36
N THR A 38 31.66 12.07 11.08
CA THR A 38 32.16 13.02 10.11
C THR A 38 30.94 13.65 9.45
N THR A 39 30.72 14.90 9.82
CA THR A 39 29.94 15.96 9.20
C THR A 39 30.21 16.10 7.69
N ASN A 40 29.98 15.07 6.90
CA ASN A 40 29.77 15.20 5.48
C ASN A 40 28.26 15.25 5.25
N SER A 41 27.71 16.45 5.43
CA SER A 41 26.39 16.79 4.90
C SER A 41 26.44 16.49 3.40
N ASN A 42 25.80 15.40 2.99
CA ASN A 42 25.66 15.03 1.59
C ASN A 42 24.74 16.08 0.97
N THR A 43 25.32 17.21 0.53
CA THR A 43 24.61 18.39 0.01
C THR A 43 23.77 18.07 -1.21
N ASN A 44 24.00 16.91 -1.83
CA ASN A 44 23.28 16.42 -3.00
C ASN A 44 22.03 15.57 -2.65
N ALA A 45 21.79 15.24 -1.37
CA ALA A 45 20.59 14.52 -0.99
C ALA A 45 19.36 15.45 -1.04
N PRO A 46 18.16 14.96 -1.41
CA PRO A 46 16.93 15.73 -1.41
C PRO A 46 16.66 16.38 -0.04
N LEU A 47 16.07 17.56 -0.02
CA LEU A 47 15.76 18.30 1.21
C LEU A 47 14.97 17.47 2.22
N ALA A 48 13.99 16.69 1.75
CA ALA A 48 13.21 15.80 2.59
C ALA A 48 14.05 14.73 3.31
N GLU A 49 15.16 14.28 2.74
CA GLU A 49 16.07 13.33 3.40
C GLU A 49 17.02 14.08 4.34
N ARG A 50 17.54 15.24 3.95
CA ARG A 50 18.42 16.07 4.78
C ARG A 50 17.74 16.57 6.05
N MET A 51 16.46 16.99 5.93
CA MET A 51 15.64 17.49 7.05
C MET A 51 15.00 16.41 7.89
N ARG A 52 15.29 15.13 7.63
CA ARG A 52 14.75 14.03 8.41
C ARG A 52 15.13 14.16 9.89
N PRO A 53 14.14 14.14 10.82
CA PRO A 53 14.41 14.17 12.28
C PRO A 53 15.39 13.08 12.71
N ARG A 54 16.34 13.45 13.58
CA ARG A 54 17.35 12.54 14.14
C ARG A 54 16.99 12.06 15.54
N THR A 55 16.16 12.82 16.25
CA THR A 55 15.71 12.55 17.62
C THR A 55 14.19 12.60 17.73
N LEU A 56 13.64 12.07 18.83
CA LEU A 56 12.21 12.17 19.10
C LEU A 56 11.76 13.62 19.34
N ASP A 57 12.63 14.46 19.85
CA ASP A 57 12.33 15.88 20.13
C ASP A 57 12.31 16.74 18.87
N GLU A 58 13.04 16.33 17.83
CA GLU A 58 12.93 16.92 16.50
C GLU A 58 11.66 16.49 15.75
N PHE A 59 11.01 15.40 16.19
CA PHE A 59 9.88 14.79 15.48
C PHE A 59 8.61 15.58 15.75
N ILE A 60 8.07 16.22 14.71
CA ILE A 60 6.85 17.02 14.78
C ILE A 60 5.63 16.14 14.55
N GLY A 61 4.60 16.35 15.36
CA GLY A 61 3.33 15.62 15.28
C GLY A 61 3.36 14.26 15.97
N GLN A 62 2.27 13.53 15.84
CA GLN A 62 2.05 12.20 16.42
C GLN A 62 2.04 12.19 17.97
N GLU A 63 1.63 13.25 18.60
CA GLU A 63 1.61 13.42 20.07
C GLU A 63 0.78 12.32 20.75
N HIS A 64 -0.25 11.80 20.08
CA HIS A 64 -1.11 10.72 20.60
C HIS A 64 -0.36 9.40 20.82
N VAL A 65 0.80 9.19 20.18
CA VAL A 65 1.68 8.01 20.35
C VAL A 65 3.05 8.35 20.92
N LEU A 66 3.55 9.58 20.72
CA LEU A 66 4.92 9.99 21.08
C LEU A 66 5.00 10.95 22.27
N ALA A 67 3.88 11.55 22.73
CA ALA A 67 3.91 12.42 23.90
C ALA A 67 4.43 11.70 25.14
N GLU A 68 4.86 12.47 26.13
CA GLU A 68 5.33 11.93 27.41
C GLU A 68 4.27 11.02 28.06
N GLY A 69 4.69 9.88 28.59
CA GLY A 69 3.79 8.88 29.17
C GLY A 69 3.08 7.95 28.17
N LYS A 70 3.16 8.20 26.88
CA LYS A 70 2.55 7.32 25.85
C LYS A 70 3.32 6.01 25.70
N LEU A 71 2.59 4.95 25.33
CA LEU A 71 3.11 3.59 25.29
C LEU A 71 4.36 3.47 24.41
N LEU A 72 4.33 4.01 23.18
CA LEU A 72 5.46 3.89 22.26
C LEU A 72 6.70 4.60 22.81
N ARG A 73 6.55 5.83 23.34
CA ARG A 73 7.67 6.57 23.94
C ARG A 73 8.29 5.83 25.13
N ARG A 74 7.47 5.20 25.97
CA ARG A 74 7.96 4.36 27.08
C ARG A 74 8.72 3.14 26.60
N LEU A 75 8.17 2.42 25.60
CA LEU A 75 8.84 1.23 25.04
C LEU A 75 10.21 1.56 24.44
N ILE A 76 10.34 2.74 23.82
CA ILE A 76 11.62 3.24 23.29
C ILE A 76 12.58 3.56 24.44
N ALA A 77 12.12 4.33 25.42
CA ALA A 77 12.95 4.76 26.56
C ALA A 77 13.42 3.60 27.43
N GLU A 78 12.59 2.56 27.62
CA GLU A 78 12.91 1.38 28.43
C GLU A 78 13.65 0.29 27.64
N ASP A 79 13.92 0.51 26.35
CA ASP A 79 14.50 -0.51 25.43
C ASP A 79 13.75 -1.85 25.45
N LYS A 80 12.41 -1.78 25.59
CA LYS A 80 11.50 -2.95 25.61
C LYS A 80 10.66 -3.04 24.33
N LEU A 81 11.24 -2.66 23.22
CA LEU A 81 10.54 -2.66 21.96
C LEU A 81 10.25 -4.09 21.50
N THR A 82 8.98 -4.35 21.20
CA THR A 82 8.51 -5.55 20.49
C THR A 82 8.26 -5.22 19.02
N SER A 83 8.05 -6.23 18.19
CA SER A 83 7.69 -6.00 16.79
C SER A 83 6.41 -5.18 16.67
N LEU A 84 6.35 -4.29 15.68
CA LEU A 84 5.27 -3.34 15.52
C LEU A 84 5.01 -2.98 14.06
N ILE A 85 3.84 -2.40 13.80
CA ILE A 85 3.43 -1.86 12.51
C ILE A 85 3.10 -0.39 12.68
N PHE A 86 3.68 0.45 11.83
CA PHE A 86 3.26 1.83 11.64
C PHE A 86 2.27 1.90 10.47
N TRP A 87 1.05 2.25 10.77
CA TRP A 87 -0.01 2.43 9.78
C TRP A 87 -0.41 3.91 9.69
N GLY A 88 -0.45 4.45 8.49
CA GLY A 88 -0.89 5.82 8.26
C GLY A 88 -0.50 6.35 6.88
N PRO A 89 -0.97 7.56 6.51
CA PRO A 89 -0.74 8.19 5.22
C PRO A 89 0.74 8.36 4.87
N PRO A 90 1.10 8.57 3.59
CA PRO A 90 2.47 8.92 3.21
C PRO A 90 2.90 10.25 3.87
N GLY A 91 4.20 10.44 4.02
CA GLY A 91 4.77 11.68 4.59
C GLY A 91 4.61 11.87 6.10
N THR A 92 3.96 10.95 6.84
CA THR A 92 3.74 11.04 8.31
C THR A 92 4.94 10.66 9.16
N GLY A 93 6.06 10.24 8.56
CA GLY A 93 7.30 9.94 9.26
C GLY A 93 7.51 8.49 9.69
N LYS A 94 6.78 7.50 9.14
CA LYS A 94 6.92 6.05 9.46
C LYS A 94 8.37 5.57 9.42
N THR A 95 9.04 5.76 8.29
CA THR A 95 10.45 5.38 8.08
C THR A 95 11.41 6.15 9.00
N THR A 96 11.13 7.42 9.24
CA THR A 96 11.91 8.27 10.12
C THR A 96 11.83 7.78 11.57
N LEU A 97 10.63 7.50 12.03
CA LEU A 97 10.40 6.99 13.40
C LEU A 97 11.09 5.65 13.62
N ALA A 98 11.06 4.74 12.63
CA ALA A 98 11.77 3.48 12.71
C ALA A 98 13.29 3.65 12.85
N ARG A 99 13.89 4.61 12.12
CA ARG A 99 15.34 4.94 12.24
C ARG A 99 15.66 5.54 13.61
N ILE A 100 14.84 6.46 14.09
CA ILE A 100 15.00 7.05 15.44
C ILE A 100 14.96 5.96 16.50
N ILE A 101 14.00 5.04 16.43
CA ILE A 101 13.87 3.92 17.35
C ILE A 101 15.13 3.05 17.35
N ALA A 102 15.61 2.68 16.17
CA ALA A 102 16.83 1.86 16.07
C ALA A 102 18.06 2.55 16.67
N HIS A 103 18.16 3.86 16.52
CA HIS A 103 19.21 4.67 17.13
C HIS A 103 19.13 4.65 18.67
N TYR A 104 17.93 4.92 19.22
CA TYR A 104 17.72 4.91 20.68
C TYR A 104 17.98 3.54 21.33
N THR A 105 17.59 2.45 20.65
CA THR A 105 17.77 1.08 21.13
C THR A 105 19.14 0.50 20.84
N LYS A 106 20.06 1.27 20.23
CA LYS A 106 21.41 0.84 19.81
C LYS A 106 21.39 -0.46 18.98
N SER A 107 20.27 -0.70 18.28
CA SER A 107 20.06 -1.88 17.48
C SER A 107 20.67 -1.71 16.09
N HIS A 108 21.05 -2.81 15.45
CA HIS A 108 21.45 -2.79 14.06
C HIS A 108 20.20 -2.57 13.19
N PHE A 109 20.18 -1.48 12.40
CA PHE A 109 19.04 -1.12 11.56
C PHE A 109 19.23 -1.65 10.14
N VAL A 110 18.32 -2.52 9.71
CA VAL A 110 18.32 -3.08 8.35
C VAL A 110 17.07 -2.58 7.63
N PRO A 111 17.20 -1.63 6.68
CA PRO A 111 16.09 -1.23 5.84
C PRO A 111 15.84 -2.30 4.77
N PHE A 112 14.58 -2.67 4.59
CA PHE A 112 14.17 -3.69 3.64
C PHE A 112 12.95 -3.21 2.85
N SER A 113 13.00 -3.34 1.52
CA SER A 113 11.90 -2.91 0.66
C SER A 113 11.11 -4.11 0.18
N ALA A 114 9.81 -4.11 0.44
CA ALA A 114 8.91 -5.15 -0.06
C ALA A 114 8.75 -5.14 -1.60
N VAL A 115 9.13 -4.04 -2.25
CA VAL A 115 9.02 -3.90 -3.72
C VAL A 115 10.14 -4.62 -4.46
N THR A 116 11.36 -4.60 -3.92
CA THR A 116 12.57 -5.08 -4.61
C THR A 116 13.08 -6.41 -4.10
N SER A 117 12.57 -6.91 -2.97
CA SER A 117 13.16 -8.02 -2.25
C SER A 117 12.34 -9.30 -2.33
N GLY A 118 13.01 -10.43 -2.59
CA GLY A 118 12.43 -11.76 -2.64
C GLY A 118 12.65 -12.60 -1.37
N ILE A 119 12.14 -13.83 -1.36
CA ILE A 119 12.26 -14.75 -0.21
C ILE A 119 13.74 -15.10 0.10
N LYS A 120 14.61 -15.11 -0.91
CA LYS A 120 16.03 -15.41 -0.71
C LYS A 120 16.72 -14.35 0.14
N GLU A 121 16.48 -13.08 -0.19
CA GLU A 121 17.02 -11.95 0.55
C GLU A 121 16.48 -11.91 1.98
N ILE A 122 15.20 -12.21 2.18
CA ILE A 122 14.61 -12.33 3.53
C ILE A 122 15.39 -13.37 4.35
N LYS A 123 15.61 -14.57 3.80
CA LYS A 123 16.34 -15.66 4.50
C LYS A 123 17.78 -15.28 4.80
N GLN A 124 18.45 -14.58 3.89
CA GLN A 124 19.82 -14.11 4.12
C GLN A 124 19.89 -13.13 5.28
N VAL A 125 19.05 -12.08 5.26
CA VAL A 125 18.98 -11.10 6.36
C VAL A 125 18.65 -11.76 7.70
N MET A 126 17.79 -12.79 7.72
CA MET A 126 17.50 -13.54 8.93
C MET A 126 18.71 -14.33 9.46
N ALA A 127 19.47 -14.96 8.56
CA ALA A 127 20.69 -15.68 8.94
C ALA A 127 21.75 -14.74 9.53
N ASP A 128 21.91 -13.58 8.92
CA ASP A 128 22.86 -12.55 9.35
C ASP A 128 22.45 -11.94 10.71
N ALA A 129 21.17 -11.67 10.90
CA ALA A 129 20.63 -11.21 12.20
C ALA A 129 20.84 -12.24 13.32
N ALA A 130 20.68 -13.54 13.01
CA ALA A 130 20.98 -14.62 13.94
C ALA A 130 22.46 -14.69 14.29
N ALA A 131 23.34 -14.51 13.30
CA ALA A 131 24.79 -14.47 13.50
C ALA A 131 25.23 -13.26 14.37
N LEU A 132 24.68 -12.08 14.13
CA LEU A 132 24.95 -10.87 14.92
C LEU A 132 24.50 -11.05 16.39
N ARG A 133 23.34 -11.66 16.61
CA ARG A 133 22.85 -11.97 17.96
C ARG A 133 23.77 -12.93 18.70
N THR A 134 24.25 -13.98 18.02
CA THR A 134 25.13 -15.01 18.64
C THR A 134 26.52 -14.48 18.92
N LYS A 135 27.12 -13.68 18.02
CA LYS A 135 28.49 -13.19 18.12
C LYS A 135 28.65 -11.93 18.97
N GLY A 136 27.66 -11.03 18.96
CA GLY A 136 27.78 -9.70 19.55
C GLY A 136 26.66 -9.29 20.50
N ASN A 137 25.70 -10.15 20.78
CA ASN A 137 24.47 -9.83 21.55
C ASN A 137 23.77 -8.55 21.07
N ARG A 138 23.97 -8.17 19.81
CA ARG A 138 23.37 -6.97 19.19
C ARG A 138 22.02 -7.33 18.59
N ARG A 139 20.98 -6.58 18.94
CA ARG A 139 19.63 -6.78 18.39
C ARG A 139 19.57 -6.20 16.96
N THR A 140 18.76 -6.82 16.12
CA THR A 140 18.50 -6.34 14.77
C THR A 140 17.08 -5.81 14.69
N VAL A 141 16.92 -4.54 14.29
CA VAL A 141 15.65 -3.94 13.88
C VAL A 141 15.55 -4.05 12.37
N LEU A 142 14.66 -4.90 11.92
CA LEU A 142 14.34 -5.02 10.50
C LEU A 142 13.18 -4.08 10.18
N PHE A 143 13.42 -3.08 9.37
CA PHE A 143 12.39 -2.16 8.90
C PHE A 143 11.92 -2.58 7.51
N VAL A 144 10.64 -2.91 7.38
CA VAL A 144 10.02 -3.30 6.11
C VAL A 144 9.07 -2.20 5.67
N ASP A 145 9.47 -1.46 4.63
CA ASP A 145 8.59 -0.45 4.03
C ASP A 145 7.58 -1.11 3.09
N GLU A 146 6.33 -0.61 3.12
CA GLU A 146 5.20 -1.13 2.34
C GLU A 146 5.00 -2.66 2.55
N ILE A 147 5.00 -3.11 3.80
CA ILE A 147 4.93 -4.53 4.17
C ILE A 147 3.71 -5.26 3.57
N HIS A 148 2.63 -4.54 3.24
CA HIS A 148 1.44 -5.07 2.58
C HIS A 148 1.72 -5.63 1.17
N ARG A 149 2.82 -5.23 0.53
CA ARG A 149 3.21 -5.74 -0.79
C ARG A 149 3.81 -7.15 -0.76
N PHE A 150 4.15 -7.65 0.42
CA PHE A 150 4.56 -9.03 0.57
C PHE A 150 3.36 -9.99 0.49
N ASN A 151 3.52 -11.07 -0.27
CA ASN A 151 2.56 -12.15 -0.26
C ASN A 151 2.60 -12.93 1.07
N ARG A 152 1.60 -13.78 1.31
CA ARG A 152 1.46 -14.54 2.56
C ARG A 152 2.71 -15.37 2.90
N ALA A 153 3.31 -16.03 1.91
CA ALA A 153 4.50 -16.85 2.14
C ALA A 153 5.74 -16.03 2.55
N GLN A 154 5.86 -14.80 2.02
CA GLN A 154 6.91 -13.86 2.43
C GLN A 154 6.66 -13.33 3.85
N GLN A 155 5.42 -13.03 4.19
CA GLN A 155 5.06 -12.61 5.55
C GLN A 155 5.26 -13.74 6.57
N ASP A 156 4.93 -14.97 6.23
CA ASP A 156 5.15 -16.15 7.07
C ASP A 156 6.64 -16.41 7.33
N ALA A 157 7.52 -16.05 6.40
CA ALA A 157 8.96 -16.23 6.58
C ALA A 157 9.54 -15.43 7.76
N PHE A 158 8.87 -14.39 8.23
CA PHE A 158 9.28 -13.61 9.41
C PHE A 158 8.88 -14.24 10.73
N LEU A 159 7.83 -15.08 10.77
CA LEU A 159 7.24 -15.60 12.00
C LEU A 159 8.24 -16.24 12.95
N PRO A 160 9.08 -17.20 12.54
CA PRO A 160 10.02 -17.86 13.46
C PRO A 160 10.99 -16.89 14.12
N TYR A 161 11.41 -15.84 13.41
CA TYR A 161 12.41 -14.88 13.85
C TYR A 161 11.83 -13.77 14.72
N VAL A 162 10.55 -13.44 14.53
CA VAL A 162 9.79 -12.55 15.40
C VAL A 162 9.45 -13.24 16.70
N GLU A 163 9.01 -14.51 16.66
CA GLU A 163 8.66 -15.31 17.84
C GLU A 163 9.84 -15.57 18.78
N ASN A 164 10.97 -15.93 18.23
CA ASN A 164 12.18 -16.21 19.02
C ASN A 164 12.98 -14.94 19.37
N GLY A 165 12.52 -13.76 18.92
CA GLY A 165 13.14 -12.47 19.18
C GLY A 165 14.52 -12.29 18.52
N THR A 166 14.82 -13.02 17.43
CA THR A 166 16.05 -12.82 16.64
C THR A 166 16.05 -11.44 15.99
N ILE A 167 14.88 -10.98 15.55
CA ILE A 167 14.67 -9.64 15.02
C ILE A 167 13.54 -8.93 15.76
N THR A 168 13.60 -7.61 15.77
CA THR A 168 12.45 -6.74 16.03
C THR A 168 11.97 -6.24 14.68
N LEU A 169 10.80 -6.71 14.23
CA LEU A 169 10.22 -6.31 12.96
C LEU A 169 9.44 -5.01 13.12
N ILE A 170 9.78 -3.99 12.34
CA ILE A 170 9.00 -2.75 12.20
C ILE A 170 8.45 -2.70 10.79
N GLY A 171 7.17 -2.99 10.63
CA GLY A 171 6.47 -2.85 9.35
C GLY A 171 5.93 -1.43 9.19
N ALA A 172 6.02 -0.88 7.98
CA ALA A 172 5.32 0.35 7.59
C ALA A 172 4.32 0.05 6.48
N THR A 173 3.14 0.64 6.56
CA THR A 173 2.10 0.48 5.55
C THR A 173 1.20 1.70 5.48
N THR A 174 0.71 2.00 4.29
CA THR A 174 -0.37 2.97 4.05
C THR A 174 -1.74 2.29 4.04
N GLU A 175 -1.80 0.97 3.90
CA GLU A 175 -3.03 0.20 3.85
C GLU A 175 -3.42 -0.37 5.21
N ASN A 176 -4.72 -0.68 5.39
CA ASN A 176 -5.19 -1.21 6.67
C ASN A 176 -4.60 -2.60 6.95
N PRO A 177 -3.76 -2.73 8.00
CA PRO A 177 -3.04 -3.96 8.29
C PRO A 177 -3.96 -5.15 8.59
N SER A 178 -5.22 -4.91 8.98
CA SER A 178 -6.18 -5.99 9.27
C SER A 178 -6.60 -6.76 8.01
N PHE A 179 -6.46 -6.16 6.82
CA PHE A 179 -6.79 -6.80 5.55
C PHE A 179 -5.56 -7.35 4.83
N GLU A 180 -4.42 -6.66 4.96
CA GLU A 180 -3.25 -6.91 4.14
C GLU A 180 -2.18 -7.76 4.86
N ILE A 181 -2.16 -7.74 6.18
CA ILE A 181 -1.18 -8.53 6.95
C ILE A 181 -1.83 -9.82 7.44
N ASN A 182 -1.11 -10.94 7.29
CA ASN A 182 -1.64 -12.21 7.77
C ASN A 182 -1.88 -12.18 9.28
N SER A 183 -2.93 -12.86 9.72
CA SER A 183 -3.36 -12.84 11.12
C SER A 183 -2.32 -13.40 12.08
N ALA A 184 -1.49 -14.35 11.64
CA ALA A 184 -0.42 -14.95 12.46
C ALA A 184 0.69 -13.93 12.74
N LEU A 185 1.08 -13.12 11.77
CA LEU A 185 2.07 -12.06 11.96
C LEU A 185 1.48 -10.90 12.76
N LEU A 186 0.25 -10.47 12.41
CA LEU A 186 -0.44 -9.36 13.07
C LEU A 186 -0.65 -9.63 14.57
N SER A 187 -0.96 -10.87 14.97
CA SER A 187 -1.14 -11.24 16.40
C SER A 187 0.13 -11.08 17.26
N ARG A 188 1.29 -10.99 16.64
CA ARG A 188 2.62 -10.85 17.28
C ARG A 188 3.18 -9.45 17.20
N MET A 189 2.45 -8.52 16.58
CA MET A 189 2.87 -7.15 16.36
C MET A 189 1.89 -6.17 16.99
N ARG A 190 2.39 -5.01 17.40
CA ARG A 190 1.54 -3.90 17.88
C ARG A 190 1.34 -2.91 16.75
N VAL A 191 0.10 -2.53 16.48
CA VAL A 191 -0.23 -1.51 15.47
C VAL A 191 -0.25 -0.14 16.13
N PHE A 192 0.53 0.79 15.59
CA PHE A 192 0.49 2.21 15.92
C PHE A 192 -0.01 2.99 14.70
N VAL A 193 -1.13 3.67 14.88
CA VAL A 193 -1.71 4.50 13.83
C VAL A 193 -1.00 5.85 13.86
N LEU A 194 -0.45 6.28 12.73
CA LEU A 194 0.10 7.62 12.54
C LEU A 194 -0.91 8.46 11.75
N HIS A 195 -1.26 9.60 12.31
CA HIS A 195 -2.21 10.50 11.70
C HIS A 195 -1.53 11.41 10.67
N GLN A 196 -2.31 11.88 9.73
CA GLN A 196 -1.89 12.94 8.82
C GLN A 196 -1.46 14.17 9.60
N LEU A 197 -0.36 14.79 9.16
CA LEU A 197 0.11 16.02 9.80
C LEU A 197 -0.85 17.17 9.49
N THR A 198 -1.05 18.06 10.48
CA THR A 198 -1.84 19.25 10.26
C THR A 198 -1.08 20.26 9.38
N PRO A 199 -1.78 21.18 8.71
CA PRO A 199 -1.11 22.24 7.94
C PRO A 199 -0.11 23.05 8.77
N GLU A 200 -0.41 23.28 10.05
CA GLU A 200 0.47 23.98 10.98
C GLU A 200 1.75 23.20 11.25
N GLN A 201 1.63 21.88 11.48
CA GLN A 201 2.78 21.00 11.71
C GLN A 201 3.68 20.91 10.47
N VAL A 202 3.09 20.82 9.28
CA VAL A 202 3.88 20.81 8.03
C VAL A 202 4.51 22.19 7.80
N ALA A 203 3.81 23.29 8.05
CA ALA A 203 4.38 24.64 7.95
C ALA A 203 5.55 24.84 8.90
N GLU A 204 5.51 24.29 10.11
CA GLU A 204 6.63 24.29 11.05
C GLU A 204 7.84 23.51 10.50
N ILE A 205 7.62 22.34 9.88
CA ILE A 205 8.68 21.56 9.22
C ILE A 205 9.32 22.38 8.09
N LEU A 206 8.51 23.04 7.26
CA LEU A 206 8.97 23.89 6.16
C LEU A 206 9.75 25.09 6.69
N GLN A 207 9.28 25.73 7.75
CA GLN A 207 9.96 26.85 8.39
C GLN A 207 11.33 26.43 8.96
N ARG A 208 11.41 25.28 9.62
CA ARG A 208 12.70 24.72 10.07
C ARG A 208 13.63 24.48 8.88
N ALA A 209 13.12 23.94 7.77
CA ALA A 209 13.92 23.67 6.57
C ALA A 209 14.48 24.96 5.93
N LEU A 210 13.74 26.07 5.98
CA LEU A 210 14.20 27.38 5.49
C LEU A 210 15.32 27.97 6.35
N HIS A 211 15.28 27.77 7.68
CA HIS A 211 16.21 28.40 8.62
C HIS A 211 17.42 27.52 8.99
N ASP A 212 17.32 26.20 8.82
CA ASP A 212 18.42 25.27 9.16
C ASP A 212 19.61 25.50 8.21
N THR A 213 20.72 25.96 8.79
CA THR A 213 21.96 26.25 8.03
C THR A 213 22.82 25.01 7.79
N GLU A 214 22.60 23.94 8.53
CA GLU A 214 23.35 22.69 8.38
C GLU A 214 22.73 21.76 7.33
N ARG A 215 21.43 21.51 7.44
CA ARG A 215 20.68 20.50 6.69
C ARG A 215 19.70 21.11 5.69
N GLY A 216 19.24 22.31 5.98
CA GLY A 216 18.19 23.00 5.25
C GLY A 216 18.69 23.91 4.12
N LEU A 217 17.92 24.94 3.89
CA LEU A 217 18.11 25.94 2.84
C LEU A 217 18.77 27.24 3.38
N GLY A 218 18.98 27.36 4.69
CA GLY A 218 19.53 28.57 5.34
C GLY A 218 20.99 28.90 4.96
N ARG A 219 21.70 28.01 4.25
CA ARG A 219 23.05 28.30 3.69
C ARG A 219 23.02 29.24 2.49
N HIS A 220 21.90 29.27 1.78
CA HIS A 220 21.74 30.21 0.67
C HIS A 220 21.49 31.58 1.25
N GLN A 221 22.53 32.47 1.25
CA GLN A 221 22.45 33.85 1.70
C GLN A 221 21.55 34.75 0.82
N SER A 222 20.63 34.13 0.08
CA SER A 222 19.63 34.79 -0.74
C SER A 222 18.43 35.25 0.10
N PRO A 223 17.64 36.23 -0.36
CA PRO A 223 16.43 36.74 0.32
C PRO A 223 15.29 35.70 0.46
N ILE A 224 15.64 34.41 0.37
CA ILE A 224 14.76 33.25 0.45
C ILE A 224 14.11 33.09 1.84
N THR A 225 14.70 33.66 2.88
CA THR A 225 14.33 33.46 4.30
C THR A 225 13.09 34.22 4.77
N HIS A 226 12.46 35.03 3.92
CA HIS A 226 11.38 35.94 4.34
C HIS A 226 9.97 35.50 3.85
N LEU A 227 9.76 34.22 3.57
CA LEU A 227 8.39 33.75 3.32
C LEU A 227 7.54 33.91 4.58
N LYS A 228 6.37 34.52 4.40
CA LYS A 228 5.38 34.60 5.46
C LYS A 228 4.88 33.20 5.84
N PHE A 229 4.63 32.98 7.12
CA PHE A 229 4.17 31.69 7.64
C PHE A 229 2.84 31.23 6.98
N GLU A 230 1.98 32.18 6.62
CA GLU A 230 0.72 31.92 5.92
C GLU A 230 0.91 31.26 4.55
N ILE A 231 2.00 31.59 3.84
CA ILE A 231 2.34 30.97 2.55
C ILE A 231 2.81 29.53 2.75
N LEU A 232 3.55 29.27 3.83
CA LEU A 232 3.95 27.89 4.20
C LEU A 232 2.75 27.06 4.62
N GLN A 233 1.79 27.64 5.35
CA GLN A 233 0.52 26.97 5.67
C GLN A 233 -0.29 26.68 4.42
N TRP A 234 -0.35 27.63 3.47
CA TRP A 234 -1.00 27.38 2.19
C TRP A 234 -0.37 26.20 1.45
N LEU A 235 0.98 26.14 1.33
CA LEU A 235 1.68 25.00 0.72
C LEU A 235 1.38 23.69 1.46
N ALA A 236 1.37 23.72 2.79
CA ALA A 236 1.04 22.57 3.63
C ALA A 236 -0.40 22.05 3.38
N GLN A 237 -1.36 22.96 3.19
CA GLN A 237 -2.73 22.59 2.82
C GLN A 237 -2.78 21.94 1.44
N GLN A 238 -2.06 22.48 0.45
CA GLN A 238 -2.04 21.95 -0.92
C GLN A 238 -1.37 20.57 -1.01
N THR A 239 -0.40 20.27 -0.15
CA THR A 239 0.27 18.97 -0.09
C THR A 239 -0.46 17.96 0.79
N GLY A 240 -1.62 18.33 1.33
CA GLY A 240 -2.49 17.43 2.06
C GLY A 240 -1.83 16.78 3.28
N GLY A 241 -0.94 17.48 4.00
CA GLY A 241 -0.26 16.95 5.19
C GLY A 241 0.90 15.98 4.91
N ASP A 242 1.32 15.82 3.67
CA ASP A 242 2.52 15.06 3.31
C ASP A 242 3.77 15.95 3.41
N ALA A 243 4.53 15.81 4.51
CA ALA A 243 5.74 16.59 4.75
C ALA A 243 6.84 16.32 3.70
N ARG A 244 6.93 15.11 3.14
CA ARG A 244 7.91 14.79 2.09
C ARG A 244 7.60 15.56 0.82
N ASN A 245 6.35 15.53 0.38
CA ASN A 245 5.91 16.27 -0.80
C ASN A 245 6.08 17.78 -0.60
N ALA A 246 5.73 18.30 0.57
CA ALA A 246 5.89 19.72 0.92
C ALA A 246 7.36 20.16 0.85
N LEU A 247 8.29 19.40 1.43
CA LEU A 247 9.73 19.69 1.40
C LEU A 247 10.31 19.61 -0.01
N ASN A 248 9.92 18.61 -0.81
CA ASN A 248 10.37 18.47 -2.20
C ASN A 248 9.86 19.65 -3.07
N THR A 249 8.61 20.07 -2.86
CA THR A 249 8.03 21.22 -3.56
C THR A 249 8.75 22.51 -3.17
N LEU A 250 9.08 22.69 -1.88
CA LEU A 250 9.85 23.83 -1.41
C LEU A 250 11.26 23.85 -2.04
N GLU A 251 11.96 22.72 -2.08
CA GLU A 251 13.29 22.60 -2.69
C GLU A 251 13.25 22.93 -4.19
N LEU A 252 12.23 22.46 -4.90
CA LEU A 252 12.03 22.75 -6.31
C LEU A 252 11.77 24.25 -6.54
N ALA A 253 10.93 24.88 -5.71
CA ALA A 253 10.63 26.31 -5.79
C ALA A 253 11.88 27.16 -5.57
N VAL A 254 12.69 26.81 -4.54
CA VAL A 254 13.96 27.50 -4.25
C VAL A 254 14.95 27.35 -5.40
N THR A 255 15.03 26.16 -5.98
CA THR A 255 15.91 25.89 -7.14
C THR A 255 15.46 26.68 -8.37
N SER A 256 14.14 26.86 -8.57
CA SER A 256 13.58 27.61 -9.68
C SER A 256 13.78 29.13 -9.50
N ALA A 257 13.69 29.63 -8.29
CA ALA A 257 13.89 31.06 -7.97
C ALA A 257 15.34 31.54 -8.16
N GLN A 258 16.31 30.61 -8.21
CA GLN A 258 17.76 30.89 -8.34
C GLN A 258 18.26 31.96 -7.33
N THR A 259 18.45 33.22 -7.78
CA THR A 259 18.94 34.34 -6.98
C THR A 259 17.85 35.34 -6.59
N GLU A 260 16.63 35.12 -7.06
CA GLU A 260 15.49 35.97 -6.75
C GLU A 260 14.86 35.62 -5.39
N ALA A 261 14.10 36.57 -4.84
CA ALA A 261 13.31 36.29 -3.65
C ALA A 261 12.24 35.20 -3.95
N LEU A 262 12.16 34.23 -3.07
CA LEU A 262 11.14 33.16 -3.20
C LEU A 262 9.75 33.78 -3.03
N THR A 263 8.90 33.63 -4.05
CA THR A 263 7.54 34.14 -4.09
C THR A 263 6.51 33.02 -4.03
N GLU A 264 5.27 33.39 -3.74
CA GLU A 264 4.13 32.44 -3.82
C GLU A 264 3.98 31.85 -5.22
N GLU A 265 4.33 32.61 -6.26
CA GLU A 265 4.23 32.14 -7.65
C GLU A 265 5.23 31.01 -7.94
N HIS A 266 6.46 31.12 -7.47
CA HIS A 266 7.44 30.03 -7.54
C HIS A 266 6.95 28.74 -6.85
N LEU A 267 6.26 28.86 -5.71
CA LEU A 267 5.67 27.71 -5.02
C LEU A 267 4.49 27.12 -5.78
N ARG A 268 3.66 27.94 -6.42
CA ARG A 268 2.54 27.47 -7.26
C ARG A 268 3.01 26.70 -8.49
N GLU A 269 4.03 27.21 -9.19
CA GLU A 269 4.64 26.52 -10.32
C GLU A 269 5.30 25.20 -9.91
N ALA A 270 6.04 25.21 -8.80
CA ALA A 270 6.67 24.00 -8.27
C ALA A 270 5.62 22.95 -7.89
N LEU A 271 4.49 23.35 -7.28
CA LEU A 271 3.39 22.47 -6.91
C LEU A 271 2.70 21.86 -8.13
N GLN A 272 2.47 22.65 -9.19
CA GLN A 272 1.89 22.13 -10.44
C GLN A 272 2.77 21.04 -11.06
N ARG A 273 4.10 21.23 -11.05
CA ARG A 273 5.06 20.23 -11.53
C ARG A 273 5.11 18.98 -10.64
N ALA A 274 5.00 19.16 -9.32
CA ALA A 274 4.98 18.05 -8.36
C ALA A 274 3.70 17.21 -8.44
N ASN A 275 2.54 17.85 -8.62
CA ASN A 275 1.23 17.18 -8.74
C ASN A 275 1.03 16.42 -10.05
N ALA A 276 1.86 16.67 -11.08
CA ALA A 276 1.86 15.85 -12.30
C ALA A 276 2.28 14.38 -12.04
N VAL A 277 2.82 14.09 -10.84
CA VAL A 277 3.16 12.73 -10.35
C VAL A 277 2.13 12.32 -9.28
N TYR A 278 0.87 12.16 -9.67
CA TYR A 278 -0.20 11.67 -8.78
C TYR A 278 0.10 10.25 -8.30
N ASP A 279 0.04 10.05 -6.98
CA ASP A 279 0.19 8.72 -6.37
C ASP A 279 -1.09 7.89 -6.58
N LYS A 280 -1.08 7.01 -7.58
CA LYS A 280 -2.20 6.11 -7.96
C LYS A 280 -2.53 5.03 -6.92
N THR A 281 -1.79 4.93 -5.82
CA THR A 281 -1.88 3.82 -4.87
C THR A 281 -2.07 4.23 -3.40
N GLY A 282 -2.23 5.53 -3.10
CA GLY A 282 -2.33 6.04 -1.74
C GLY A 282 -3.73 5.94 -1.11
N GLU A 283 -3.81 6.14 0.20
CA GLU A 283 -5.07 6.13 0.99
C GLU A 283 -6.11 7.12 0.45
N GLN A 284 -5.70 8.24 -0.12
CA GLN A 284 -6.60 9.21 -0.75
C GLN A 284 -7.36 8.61 -1.94
N HIS A 285 -6.71 7.75 -2.72
CA HIS A 285 -7.34 7.00 -3.79
C HIS A 285 -8.54 6.19 -3.30
N TYR A 286 -8.35 5.39 -2.23
CA TYR A 286 -9.43 4.60 -1.63
C TYR A 286 -10.53 5.46 -1.00
N ASN A 287 -10.18 6.59 -0.42
CA ASN A 287 -11.15 7.51 0.19
C ASN A 287 -12.02 8.20 -0.86
N VAL A 288 -11.44 8.65 -1.98
CA VAL A 288 -12.18 9.30 -3.06
C VAL A 288 -13.10 8.31 -3.77
N ILE A 289 -12.63 7.09 -4.07
CA ILE A 289 -13.47 6.05 -4.67
C ILE A 289 -14.61 5.62 -3.71
N SER A 290 -14.33 5.54 -2.41
CA SER A 290 -15.34 5.23 -1.40
C SER A 290 -16.41 6.34 -1.30
N ALA A 291 -16.01 7.60 -1.40
CA ALA A 291 -16.93 8.73 -1.44
C ALA A 291 -17.80 8.69 -2.70
N PHE A 292 -17.20 8.43 -3.88
CA PHE A 292 -17.92 8.25 -5.14
C PHE A 292 -19.01 7.18 -5.04
N ILE A 293 -18.63 5.99 -4.57
CA ILE A 293 -19.56 4.86 -4.40
C ILE A 293 -20.70 5.19 -3.44
N LYS A 294 -20.37 5.79 -2.28
CA LYS A 294 -21.37 6.17 -1.28
C LYS A 294 -22.32 7.25 -1.79
N SER A 295 -21.85 8.16 -2.65
CA SER A 295 -22.72 9.16 -3.30
C SER A 295 -23.72 8.51 -4.25
N ILE A 296 -23.29 7.52 -5.06
CA ILE A 296 -24.18 6.71 -5.90
C ILE A 296 -25.25 6.01 -5.04
N ARG A 297 -24.85 5.36 -3.96
CA ARG A 297 -25.76 4.66 -3.02
C ARG A 297 -26.76 5.61 -2.37
N ASN A 298 -26.33 6.81 -2.06
CA ASN A 298 -27.17 7.86 -1.46
C ASN A 298 -28.05 8.59 -2.49
N SER A 299 -27.97 8.21 -3.77
CA SER A 299 -28.71 8.88 -4.86
C SER A 299 -28.39 10.38 -4.99
N ASP A 300 -27.16 10.77 -4.67
CA ASP A 300 -26.65 12.12 -4.80
C ASP A 300 -25.84 12.26 -6.11
N ALA A 301 -26.51 12.71 -7.17
CA ALA A 301 -25.90 12.84 -8.50
C ALA A 301 -24.82 13.94 -8.53
N ASP A 302 -25.00 15.03 -7.81
CA ASP A 302 -24.06 16.15 -7.77
C ASP A 302 -22.75 15.75 -7.07
N ALA A 303 -22.84 15.12 -5.90
CA ALA A 303 -21.67 14.58 -5.22
C ALA A 303 -21.00 13.46 -6.04
N THR A 304 -21.77 12.62 -6.73
CA THR A 304 -21.26 11.58 -7.63
C THR A 304 -20.40 12.19 -8.74
N LEU A 305 -20.90 13.23 -9.41
CA LEU A 305 -20.14 13.94 -10.46
C LEU A 305 -18.88 14.62 -9.92
N TYR A 306 -18.97 15.24 -8.74
CA TYR A 306 -17.83 15.88 -8.10
C TYR A 306 -16.70 14.89 -7.81
N TRP A 307 -17.02 13.74 -7.21
CA TRP A 307 -16.03 12.72 -6.89
C TRP A 307 -15.47 12.04 -8.14
N LEU A 308 -16.29 11.84 -9.18
CA LEU A 308 -15.84 11.36 -10.49
C LEU A 308 -14.83 12.33 -11.12
N ALA A 309 -15.17 13.62 -11.18
CA ALA A 309 -14.29 14.66 -11.71
C ALA A 309 -12.96 14.70 -10.92
N ARG A 310 -13.02 14.63 -9.59
CA ARG A 310 -11.83 14.60 -8.73
C ARG A 310 -10.94 13.39 -8.99
N MET A 311 -11.49 12.22 -9.32
CA MET A 311 -10.71 11.04 -9.74
C MET A 311 -10.03 11.27 -11.09
N ILE A 312 -10.76 11.78 -12.08
CA ILE A 312 -10.24 12.00 -13.43
C ILE A 312 -9.15 13.07 -13.44
N GLU A 313 -9.39 14.22 -12.80
CA GLU A 313 -8.40 15.30 -12.66
C GLU A 313 -7.19 14.88 -11.83
N GLY A 314 -7.38 13.97 -10.87
CA GLY A 314 -6.30 13.34 -10.12
C GLY A 314 -5.50 12.30 -10.92
N GLY A 315 -5.84 12.00 -12.18
CA GLY A 315 -5.12 11.06 -13.04
C GLY A 315 -5.41 9.59 -12.76
N GLU A 316 -6.59 9.27 -12.18
CA GLU A 316 -7.02 7.90 -11.95
C GLU A 316 -7.17 7.14 -13.27
N ASP A 317 -6.90 5.83 -13.24
CA ASP A 317 -7.13 4.95 -14.40
C ASP A 317 -8.63 4.95 -14.78
N PRO A 318 -9.00 5.47 -15.97
CA PRO A 318 -10.39 5.52 -16.38
C PRO A 318 -11.05 4.15 -16.46
N MET A 319 -10.28 3.09 -16.73
CA MET A 319 -10.79 1.72 -16.73
C MET A 319 -11.02 1.21 -15.30
N PHE A 320 -10.25 1.68 -14.31
CA PHE A 320 -10.56 1.39 -12.90
C PHE A 320 -11.89 2.02 -12.49
N ILE A 321 -12.13 3.29 -12.85
CA ILE A 321 -13.41 3.98 -12.60
C ILE A 321 -14.56 3.21 -13.28
N ALA A 322 -14.40 2.85 -14.55
CA ALA A 322 -15.39 2.08 -15.31
C ALA A 322 -15.73 0.74 -14.64
N ARG A 323 -14.72 -0.01 -14.16
CA ARG A 323 -14.92 -1.26 -13.42
C ARG A 323 -15.75 -1.07 -12.16
N ARG A 324 -15.54 0.04 -11.43
CA ARG A 324 -16.35 0.37 -10.25
C ARG A 324 -17.80 0.68 -10.59
N ILE A 325 -18.03 1.44 -11.66
CA ILE A 325 -19.39 1.74 -12.15
C ILE A 325 -20.13 0.43 -12.51
N VAL A 326 -19.49 -0.47 -13.27
CA VAL A 326 -20.08 -1.77 -13.64
C VAL A 326 -20.38 -2.63 -12.40
N HIS A 327 -19.46 -2.68 -11.44
CA HIS A 327 -19.65 -3.43 -10.20
C HIS A 327 -20.87 -2.93 -9.42
N HIS A 328 -20.96 -1.61 -9.22
CA HIS A 328 -22.05 -1.02 -8.44
C HIS A 328 -23.40 -1.01 -9.17
N ALA A 329 -23.42 -1.05 -10.50
CA ALA A 329 -24.63 -1.31 -11.25
C ALA A 329 -25.27 -2.68 -10.87
N SER A 330 -24.44 -3.69 -10.61
CA SER A 330 -24.92 -5.02 -10.21
C SER A 330 -25.17 -5.11 -8.70
N GLU A 331 -24.31 -4.52 -7.86
CA GLU A 331 -24.36 -4.62 -6.39
C GLU A 331 -25.50 -3.79 -5.80
N ASP A 332 -25.61 -2.51 -6.21
CA ASP A 332 -26.47 -1.53 -5.55
C ASP A 332 -27.81 -1.30 -6.26
N ILE A 333 -27.90 -1.63 -7.55
CA ILE A 333 -29.09 -1.45 -8.37
C ILE A 333 -29.70 -2.80 -8.77
N GLY A 334 -28.89 -3.69 -9.34
CA GLY A 334 -29.26 -5.06 -9.69
C GLY A 334 -30.53 -5.11 -10.53
N LEU A 335 -31.49 -5.94 -10.12
CA LEU A 335 -32.75 -6.15 -10.84
C LEU A 335 -33.82 -5.08 -10.54
N ALA A 336 -33.53 -4.07 -9.71
CA ALA A 336 -34.45 -2.92 -9.59
C ALA A 336 -34.48 -2.09 -10.88
N ASP A 337 -33.34 -2.02 -11.59
CA ASP A 337 -33.23 -1.47 -12.92
C ASP A 337 -32.13 -2.19 -13.73
N PRO A 338 -32.48 -3.20 -14.53
CA PRO A 338 -31.51 -3.98 -15.31
C PRO A 338 -30.73 -3.14 -16.36
N GLN A 339 -31.25 -1.98 -16.77
CA GLN A 339 -30.57 -1.08 -17.70
C GLN A 339 -29.30 -0.47 -17.08
N ALA A 340 -29.21 -0.36 -15.77
CA ALA A 340 -28.02 0.15 -15.10
C ALA A 340 -26.76 -0.61 -15.48
N LEU A 341 -26.80 -1.96 -15.51
CA LEU A 341 -25.66 -2.78 -15.92
C LEU A 341 -25.34 -2.62 -17.41
N VAL A 342 -26.35 -2.48 -18.27
CA VAL A 342 -26.16 -2.29 -19.73
C VAL A 342 -25.45 -0.95 -19.98
N ILE A 343 -25.92 0.13 -19.37
CA ILE A 343 -25.32 1.47 -19.50
C ILE A 343 -23.90 1.49 -18.94
N ALA A 344 -23.68 0.89 -17.78
CA ALA A 344 -22.36 0.80 -17.17
C ALA A 344 -21.37 0.03 -18.07
N ALA A 345 -21.80 -1.08 -18.66
CA ALA A 345 -20.99 -1.86 -19.59
C ALA A 345 -20.69 -1.11 -20.88
N ALA A 346 -21.67 -0.39 -21.43
CA ALA A 346 -21.49 0.47 -22.61
C ALA A 346 -20.50 1.60 -22.33
N ALA A 347 -20.58 2.26 -21.17
CA ALA A 347 -19.64 3.29 -20.74
C ALA A 347 -18.22 2.74 -20.59
N ALA A 348 -18.05 1.52 -20.05
CA ALA A 348 -16.75 0.85 -19.95
C ALA A 348 -16.17 0.55 -21.34
N GLN A 349 -16.98 0.08 -22.29
CA GLN A 349 -16.56 -0.14 -23.68
C GLN A 349 -16.17 1.16 -24.37
N ALA A 350 -16.96 2.22 -24.22
CA ALA A 350 -16.67 3.54 -24.75
C ALA A 350 -15.34 4.07 -24.18
N THR A 351 -15.14 3.94 -22.89
CA THR A 351 -13.90 4.34 -22.20
C THR A 351 -12.67 3.62 -22.76
N HIS A 352 -12.80 2.32 -23.01
CA HIS A 352 -11.73 1.52 -23.62
C HIS A 352 -11.45 1.93 -25.07
N LEU A 353 -12.49 2.26 -25.84
CA LEU A 353 -12.40 2.57 -27.26
C LEU A 353 -11.82 3.95 -27.53
N ILE A 354 -12.29 4.99 -26.83
CA ILE A 354 -11.97 6.39 -27.13
C ILE A 354 -10.94 7.01 -26.16
N GLY A 355 -10.83 6.50 -24.92
CA GLY A 355 -9.90 7.03 -23.92
C GLY A 355 -10.25 8.43 -23.41
N LEU A 356 -9.41 8.96 -22.51
CA LEU A 356 -9.50 10.33 -22.03
C LEU A 356 -8.84 11.31 -23.03
N PRO A 357 -9.34 12.56 -23.13
CA PRO A 357 -10.34 13.21 -22.27
C PRO A 357 -11.80 12.95 -22.64
N GLU A 358 -12.11 12.41 -23.80
CA GLU A 358 -13.48 12.30 -24.33
C GLU A 358 -14.34 11.30 -23.53
N ALA A 359 -13.76 10.19 -23.09
CA ALA A 359 -14.45 9.13 -22.32
C ALA A 359 -15.05 9.61 -20.99
N ARG A 360 -14.61 10.77 -20.47
CA ARG A 360 -15.16 11.35 -19.23
C ARG A 360 -16.67 11.53 -19.28
N LEU A 361 -17.23 11.83 -20.47
CA LEU A 361 -18.67 12.03 -20.62
C LEU A 361 -19.45 10.71 -20.50
N ALA A 362 -18.95 9.63 -21.11
CA ALA A 362 -19.56 8.31 -20.98
C ALA A 362 -19.53 7.81 -19.52
N LEU A 363 -18.43 8.05 -18.81
CA LEU A 363 -18.32 7.72 -17.38
C LEU A 363 -19.30 8.58 -16.54
N ALA A 364 -19.42 9.87 -16.84
CA ALA A 364 -20.32 10.78 -16.15
C ALA A 364 -21.79 10.41 -16.36
N GLU A 365 -22.18 10.10 -17.61
CA GLU A 365 -23.53 9.65 -17.97
C GLU A 365 -23.91 8.39 -17.18
N ALA A 366 -23.06 7.37 -17.17
CA ALA A 366 -23.29 6.15 -16.43
C ALA A 366 -23.38 6.40 -14.91
N ALA A 367 -22.48 7.21 -14.36
CA ALA A 367 -22.46 7.54 -12.94
C ALA A 367 -23.74 8.27 -12.48
N VAL A 368 -24.21 9.25 -13.26
CA VAL A 368 -25.46 9.96 -13.01
C VAL A 368 -26.66 9.03 -13.14
N TYR A 369 -26.66 8.16 -14.16
CA TYR A 369 -27.73 7.18 -14.30
C TYR A 369 -27.82 6.28 -13.06
N LEU A 370 -26.69 5.73 -12.60
CA LEU A 370 -26.64 4.89 -11.41
C LEU A 370 -27.09 5.65 -10.15
N ALA A 371 -26.71 6.93 -10.02
CA ALA A 371 -27.15 7.75 -8.89
C ALA A 371 -28.66 7.91 -8.86
N ASN A 372 -29.32 8.10 -10.01
CA ASN A 372 -30.76 8.31 -10.10
C ASN A 372 -31.58 7.01 -10.15
N ALA A 373 -30.97 5.87 -10.46
CA ALA A 373 -31.66 4.58 -10.54
C ALA A 373 -32.19 4.10 -9.19
N PRO A 374 -33.31 3.34 -9.14
CA PRO A 374 -33.77 2.70 -7.91
C PRO A 374 -32.74 1.71 -7.37
N LYS A 375 -32.58 1.66 -6.04
CA LYS A 375 -31.55 0.86 -5.37
C LYS A 375 -32.09 -0.48 -4.89
N SER A 376 -31.35 -1.57 -5.15
CA SER A 376 -31.62 -2.90 -4.59
C SER A 376 -30.35 -3.74 -4.55
N ASN A 377 -29.96 -4.15 -3.37
CA ASN A 377 -28.86 -5.10 -3.16
C ASN A 377 -29.32 -6.55 -2.94
N ARG A 378 -30.58 -6.87 -3.29
CA ARG A 378 -31.17 -8.20 -3.03
C ARG A 378 -30.38 -9.32 -3.69
N VAL A 379 -29.88 -9.12 -4.92
CA VAL A 379 -29.07 -10.13 -5.63
C VAL A 379 -27.77 -10.39 -4.89
N TYR A 380 -27.09 -9.33 -4.42
CA TYR A 380 -25.87 -9.45 -3.63
C TYR A 380 -26.11 -10.25 -2.33
N ILE A 381 -27.12 -9.88 -1.54
CA ILE A 381 -27.46 -10.57 -0.29
C ILE A 381 -27.82 -12.05 -0.57
N ALA A 382 -28.61 -12.30 -1.61
CA ALA A 382 -29.03 -13.64 -2.01
C ALA A 382 -27.82 -14.52 -2.39
N TYR A 383 -26.89 -13.97 -3.17
CA TYR A 383 -25.68 -14.68 -3.58
C TYR A 383 -24.76 -14.98 -2.39
N GLU A 384 -24.54 -14.02 -1.49
CA GLU A 384 -23.69 -14.24 -0.29
C GLU A 384 -24.27 -15.33 0.62
N ALA A 385 -25.59 -15.34 0.81
CA ALA A 385 -26.26 -16.40 1.57
C ALA A 385 -26.10 -17.76 0.89
N ALA A 386 -26.32 -17.85 -0.42
CA ALA A 386 -26.12 -19.07 -1.20
C ALA A 386 -24.66 -19.54 -1.18
N ALA A 387 -23.70 -18.62 -1.28
CA ALA A 387 -22.27 -18.93 -1.22
C ALA A 387 -21.84 -19.45 0.16
N ALA A 388 -22.42 -18.91 1.23
CA ALA A 388 -22.18 -19.41 2.59
C ALA A 388 -22.66 -20.86 2.76
N ASP A 389 -23.87 -21.17 2.28
CA ASP A 389 -24.41 -22.53 2.32
C ASP A 389 -23.63 -23.49 1.41
N ALA A 390 -23.25 -23.06 0.21
CA ALA A 390 -22.42 -23.84 -0.69
C ALA A 390 -21.08 -24.24 -0.06
N ARG A 391 -20.45 -23.30 0.68
CA ARG A 391 -19.23 -23.62 1.46
C ARG A 391 -19.48 -24.65 2.58
N ALA A 392 -20.63 -24.54 3.25
CA ALA A 392 -20.98 -25.44 4.36
C ALA A 392 -21.41 -26.83 3.88
N THR A 393 -21.92 -26.95 2.64
CA THR A 393 -22.51 -28.18 2.09
C THR A 393 -21.73 -28.74 0.88
N GLN A 394 -20.44 -28.47 0.77
CA GLN A 394 -19.61 -28.96 -0.36
C GLN A 394 -19.64 -30.47 -0.57
N ALA A 395 -19.86 -31.24 0.48
CA ALA A 395 -19.92 -32.70 0.42
C ALA A 395 -21.31 -33.25 0.03
N GLU A 396 -22.34 -32.40 -0.02
CA GLU A 396 -23.68 -32.83 -0.37
C GLU A 396 -23.77 -33.21 -1.87
N PRO A 397 -24.33 -34.35 -2.19
CA PRO A 397 -24.46 -34.76 -3.58
C PRO A 397 -25.55 -33.97 -4.31
N VAL A 398 -25.35 -33.75 -5.61
CA VAL A 398 -26.42 -33.22 -6.48
C VAL A 398 -27.57 -34.23 -6.50
N PRO A 399 -28.84 -33.80 -6.34
CA PRO A 399 -29.99 -34.69 -6.42
C PRO A 399 -30.02 -35.59 -7.70
N LEU A 400 -30.41 -36.87 -7.56
CA LEU A 400 -30.29 -37.83 -8.66
C LEU A 400 -31.07 -37.40 -9.91
N HIS A 401 -32.26 -36.84 -9.73
CA HIS A 401 -33.10 -36.35 -10.83
C HIS A 401 -32.50 -35.21 -11.63
N LEU A 402 -31.58 -34.39 -11.02
CA LEU A 402 -30.89 -33.33 -11.73
C LEU A 402 -29.61 -33.78 -12.45
N ARG A 403 -29.16 -35.04 -12.24
CA ARG A 403 -27.96 -35.56 -12.86
C ARG A 403 -28.23 -36.07 -14.26
N ASN A 404 -27.38 -35.72 -15.23
CA ASN A 404 -27.48 -36.29 -16.57
C ASN A 404 -27.08 -37.77 -16.59
N ALA A 405 -27.79 -38.58 -17.38
CA ALA A 405 -27.60 -40.04 -17.51
C ALA A 405 -27.16 -40.43 -18.95
N PRO A 406 -25.98 -40.04 -19.45
CA PRO A 406 -25.53 -40.34 -20.81
C PRO A 406 -25.25 -41.82 -21.08
N THR A 407 -25.05 -42.63 -20.04
CA THR A 407 -24.75 -44.08 -20.18
C THR A 407 -25.83 -44.95 -19.57
N ALA A 408 -25.94 -46.20 -20.06
CA ALA A 408 -26.87 -47.20 -19.53
C ALA A 408 -26.62 -47.47 -18.02
N LEU A 409 -25.36 -47.47 -17.58
CA LEU A 409 -25.00 -47.63 -16.17
C LEU A 409 -25.57 -46.47 -15.32
N MET A 410 -25.44 -45.23 -15.75
CA MET A 410 -25.97 -44.07 -15.03
C MET A 410 -27.49 -44.09 -14.94
N LYS A 411 -28.17 -44.50 -16.03
CA LYS A 411 -29.62 -44.74 -16.01
C LYS A 411 -29.99 -45.81 -14.99
N GLY A 412 -29.23 -46.92 -14.93
CA GLY A 412 -29.44 -47.98 -13.95
C GLY A 412 -29.21 -47.56 -12.50
N LEU A 413 -28.40 -46.52 -12.27
CA LEU A 413 -28.17 -45.90 -10.96
C LEU A 413 -29.20 -44.82 -10.60
N GLY A 414 -30.23 -44.60 -11.43
CA GLY A 414 -31.32 -43.69 -11.15
C GLY A 414 -31.04 -42.21 -11.53
N TYR A 415 -29.99 -41.96 -12.29
CA TYR A 415 -29.69 -40.58 -12.74
C TYR A 415 -30.75 -40.11 -13.74
N GLY A 416 -31.26 -38.90 -13.51
CA GLY A 416 -32.30 -38.29 -14.34
C GLY A 416 -33.71 -38.86 -14.13
N ASN A 417 -33.89 -39.83 -13.23
CA ASN A 417 -35.22 -40.35 -12.92
C ASN A 417 -36.08 -39.27 -12.26
N GLU A 418 -37.35 -39.19 -12.68
CA GLU A 418 -38.32 -38.22 -12.16
C GLU A 418 -37.99 -36.73 -12.47
N TYR A 419 -37.03 -36.48 -13.37
CA TYR A 419 -36.80 -35.14 -13.86
C TYR A 419 -38.01 -34.63 -14.63
N LYS A 420 -38.54 -33.49 -14.22
CA LYS A 420 -39.68 -32.84 -14.86
C LYS A 420 -39.17 -31.70 -15.76
N TYR A 421 -39.35 -31.83 -17.07
CA TYR A 421 -38.91 -30.80 -18.01
C TYR A 421 -39.86 -29.61 -17.96
N ALA A 422 -39.35 -28.45 -17.50
CA ALA A 422 -40.19 -27.29 -17.18
C ALA A 422 -41.03 -26.79 -18.34
N HIS A 423 -40.57 -26.96 -19.60
CA HIS A 423 -41.33 -26.53 -20.79
C HIS A 423 -42.58 -27.39 -21.08
N ASP A 424 -42.72 -28.56 -20.45
CA ASP A 424 -43.93 -29.42 -20.57
C ASP A 424 -45.03 -28.99 -19.59
N TYR A 425 -44.78 -27.96 -18.76
CA TYR A 425 -45.69 -27.50 -17.72
C TYR A 425 -46.17 -26.07 -18.00
N GLU A 426 -47.39 -25.78 -17.63
CA GLU A 426 -48.00 -24.46 -17.76
C GLU A 426 -47.19 -23.41 -16.97
N GLY A 427 -46.88 -22.28 -17.61
CA GLY A 427 -46.02 -21.21 -17.03
C GLY A 427 -44.52 -21.54 -16.99
N GLY A 428 -44.07 -22.68 -17.62
CA GLY A 428 -42.64 -23.01 -17.68
C GLY A 428 -42.02 -23.39 -16.32
N LYS A 429 -42.83 -23.82 -15.35
CA LYS A 429 -42.38 -24.19 -14.01
C LYS A 429 -42.92 -25.55 -13.59
N ALA A 430 -42.06 -26.47 -13.31
CA ALA A 430 -42.37 -27.76 -12.73
C ALA A 430 -42.17 -27.72 -11.20
N GLU A 431 -43.09 -28.31 -10.46
CA GLU A 431 -42.91 -28.53 -9.02
C GLU A 431 -41.89 -29.65 -8.79
N MET A 432 -40.66 -29.22 -8.50
CA MET A 432 -39.52 -30.10 -8.29
C MET A 432 -38.51 -29.38 -7.38
N GLU A 433 -37.99 -30.09 -6.39
CA GLU A 433 -36.95 -29.59 -5.53
C GLU A 433 -35.58 -29.67 -6.26
N CYS A 434 -34.89 -28.54 -6.36
CA CYS A 434 -33.62 -28.47 -7.07
C CYS A 434 -32.41 -28.29 -6.15
N LEU A 435 -32.62 -28.10 -4.85
CA LEU A 435 -31.53 -27.98 -3.89
C LEU A 435 -31.14 -29.35 -3.33
N PRO A 436 -29.91 -29.50 -2.82
CA PRO A 436 -29.52 -30.67 -2.04
C PRO A 436 -30.44 -30.89 -0.85
N GLU A 437 -30.55 -32.15 -0.38
CA GLU A 437 -31.49 -32.55 0.66
C GLU A 437 -31.44 -31.65 1.91
N LYS A 438 -30.26 -31.28 2.37
CA LYS A 438 -30.07 -30.41 3.54
C LYS A 438 -30.53 -28.96 3.34
N LEU A 439 -30.74 -28.55 2.10
CA LEU A 439 -31.10 -27.16 1.74
C LEU A 439 -32.52 -27.08 1.15
N GLN A 440 -33.28 -28.20 1.13
CA GLN A 440 -34.63 -28.21 0.61
C GLN A 440 -35.53 -27.19 1.29
N GLY A 441 -36.34 -26.48 0.51
CA GLY A 441 -37.23 -25.42 0.98
C GLY A 441 -36.55 -24.11 1.27
N LYS A 442 -35.21 -23.99 1.19
CA LYS A 442 -34.50 -22.75 1.41
C LYS A 442 -34.72 -21.77 0.26
N LYS A 443 -34.89 -20.49 0.59
CA LYS A 443 -35.07 -19.42 -0.38
C LYS A 443 -33.95 -18.39 -0.18
N TYR A 444 -33.30 -18.01 -1.25
CA TYR A 444 -32.24 -16.98 -1.25
C TYR A 444 -32.74 -15.65 -1.84
N TYR A 445 -33.61 -15.73 -2.86
CA TYR A 445 -34.11 -14.58 -3.61
C TYR A 445 -35.64 -14.48 -3.63
#